data_42ac9de3cef1c940b6732af58a0ecb4c
#
_entry.id   42ac9de3cef1c940b6732af58a0ecb4c
#
_cell.length_a   1.000
_cell.length_b   1.000
_cell.length_c   1.000
_cell.angle_alpha   90.00
_cell.angle_beta   90.00
_cell.angle_gamma   90.00
#
_symmetry.space_group_name_H-M   'P 1'
#
loop_
_entity.id
_entity.type
_entity.pdbx_description
1 polymer ?
#
loop_
_entity_poly.entity_id
_entity_poly.type
_entity_poly.pdbx_seq_one_letter_code
_entity_poly.pdbx_strand_id
1 'polypeptide(L)'
;FGDIDEAQKAYEMGYEKYKKNSIKDHVLDGPDLNSISVDAASSGNPGVMEYQGVDTETKEVLFKMGPFSNATNNIGEFLALVHGIAILEKDLKKKIIYSDSITAMSWVRKKRCQTRLDRSKENEEVFVLVDRAILWLKENKYSAIIKKWETKNWGEIPADFGRK
;
A
#
# COMPACT_ATOMS: atom_id res chain seq x y z
N PHE A 1 19.59 3.54 -3.69
CA PHE A 1 20.77 4.38 -3.74
C PHE A 1 20.55 5.55 -4.66
N GLY A 2 20.79 6.74 -4.16
CA GLY A 2 20.80 7.92 -5.00
C GLY A 2 22.15 8.18 -5.64
N ASP A 3 23.13 7.42 -5.25
CA ASP A 3 24.51 7.61 -5.65
C ASP A 3 25.12 6.28 -6.10
N ILE A 4 25.55 6.24 -7.35
CA ILE A 4 26.14 5.04 -7.95
C ILE A 4 27.47 4.69 -7.28
N ASP A 5 28.27 5.69 -6.93
CA ASP A 5 29.54 5.48 -6.26
C ASP A 5 29.34 4.89 -4.88
N GLU A 6 28.34 5.35 -4.15
CA GLU A 6 28.00 4.81 -2.85
C GLU A 6 27.49 3.37 -2.98
N ALA A 7 26.66 3.08 -3.95
CA ALA A 7 26.16 1.75 -4.21
C ALA A 7 27.31 0.80 -4.56
N GLN A 8 28.20 1.23 -5.43
CA GLN A 8 29.34 0.44 -5.85
C GLN A 8 30.33 0.21 -4.71
N LYS A 9 30.58 1.24 -3.92
CA LYS A 9 31.41 1.15 -2.73
C LYS A 9 30.83 0.16 -1.72
N ALA A 10 29.51 0.22 -1.50
CA ALA A 10 28.83 -0.70 -0.62
C ALA A 10 28.95 -2.15 -1.13
N TYR A 11 28.92 -2.32 -2.44
CA TYR A 11 29.12 -3.62 -3.07
C TYR A 11 30.49 -4.19 -2.77
N GLU A 12 31.53 -3.37 -2.95
CA GLU A 12 32.92 -3.78 -2.76
C GLU A 12 33.24 -4.03 -1.28
N MET A 13 32.59 -3.30 -0.37
CA MET A 13 32.87 -3.34 1.05
C MET A 13 31.80 -4.04 1.88
N GLY A 14 30.89 -4.77 1.25
CA GLY A 14 29.83 -5.46 1.94
C GLY A 14 28.49 -4.75 1.80
N TYR A 15 28.02 -4.64 0.57
CA TYR A 15 26.75 -4.02 0.22
C TYR A 15 25.58 -4.48 1.10
N GLU A 16 25.51 -5.77 1.35
CA GLU A 16 24.43 -6.34 2.16
C GLU A 16 24.44 -5.81 3.59
N LYS A 17 25.61 -5.60 4.15
CA LYS A 17 25.76 -5.02 5.48
C LYS A 17 25.30 -3.56 5.51
N TYR A 18 25.69 -2.79 4.50
CA TYR A 18 25.29 -1.40 4.37
C TYR A 18 23.76 -1.27 4.24
N LYS A 19 23.18 -2.03 3.35
CA LYS A 19 21.72 -2.04 3.12
C LYS A 19 20.96 -2.45 4.38
N LYS A 20 21.46 -3.46 5.09
CA LYS A 20 20.85 -3.96 6.31
C LYS A 20 20.84 -2.90 7.42
N ASN A 21 21.93 -2.15 7.55
CA ASN A 21 22.03 -1.08 8.54
C ASN A 21 21.07 0.07 8.20
N SER A 22 20.95 0.45 6.94
CA SER A 22 20.03 1.49 6.50
C SER A 22 18.57 1.14 6.80
N ILE A 23 18.17 -0.11 6.55
CA ILE A 23 16.82 -0.59 6.85
C ILE A 23 16.56 -0.58 8.35
N LYS A 24 17.54 -1.04 9.13
CA LYS A 24 17.43 -1.08 10.58
C LYS A 24 17.27 0.33 11.16
N ASP A 25 18.05 1.29 10.68
CA ASP A 25 17.95 2.66 11.13
C ASP A 25 16.58 3.26 10.81
N HIS A 26 16.06 3.02 9.61
CA HIS A 26 14.71 3.48 9.22
C HIS A 26 13.64 2.93 10.17
N VAL A 27 13.70 1.64 10.49
CA VAL A 27 12.72 0.99 11.37
C VAL A 27 12.80 1.55 12.79
N LEU A 28 14.01 1.80 13.30
CA LEU A 28 14.20 2.34 14.63
C LEU A 28 13.76 3.80 14.75
N ASP A 29 13.89 4.56 13.67
CA ASP A 29 13.51 5.98 13.66
C ASP A 29 11.99 6.18 13.54
N GLY A 30 11.25 5.12 13.28
CA GLY A 30 9.81 5.18 13.10
C GLY A 30 9.38 5.57 11.67
N PRO A 31 8.08 5.73 11.45
CA PRO A 31 7.55 6.07 10.13
C PRO A 31 7.77 7.54 9.77
N ASP A 32 7.78 7.81 8.47
CA ASP A 32 7.73 9.18 7.98
C ASP A 32 6.30 9.68 8.08
N LEU A 33 6.07 10.67 8.93
CA LEU A 33 4.72 11.19 9.17
C LEU A 33 4.19 12.04 8.03
N ASN A 34 5.05 12.51 7.13
CA ASN A 34 4.62 13.25 5.94
C ASN A 34 4.23 12.27 4.83
N SER A 35 3.19 11.49 5.11
CA SER A 35 2.76 10.37 4.27
C SER A 35 1.28 10.12 4.43
N ILE A 36 0.76 9.21 3.61
CA ILE A 36 -0.56 8.62 3.83
C ILE A 36 -0.39 7.14 4.13
N SER A 37 -1.39 6.57 4.80
CA SER A 37 -1.43 5.15 5.13
C SER A 37 -2.74 4.56 4.64
N VAL A 38 -2.69 3.36 4.12
CA VAL A 38 -3.89 2.68 3.60
C VAL A 38 -4.03 1.30 4.23
N ASP A 39 -5.27 0.83 4.34
CA ASP A 39 -5.57 -0.48 4.89
C ASP A 39 -6.94 -0.95 4.41
N ALA A 40 -7.22 -2.22 4.61
CA ALA A 40 -8.50 -2.84 4.32
C ALA A 40 -8.91 -3.76 5.46
N ALA A 41 -10.19 -4.05 5.52
CA ALA A 41 -10.74 -5.03 6.45
C ALA A 41 -11.83 -5.82 5.75
N SER A 42 -11.88 -7.14 6.01
CA SER A 42 -12.89 -8.02 5.46
C SER A 42 -13.45 -8.89 6.57
N SER A 43 -14.77 -9.08 6.56
CA SER A 43 -15.44 -9.95 7.55
C SER A 43 -15.20 -11.44 7.29
N GLY A 44 -14.53 -11.77 6.19
CA GLY A 44 -14.17 -13.13 5.79
C GLY A 44 -13.40 -13.08 4.48
N ASN A 45 -12.93 -14.22 4.00
CA ASN A 45 -12.18 -14.32 2.76
C ASN A 45 -12.78 -15.40 1.84
N PRO A 46 -13.84 -15.09 1.07
CA PRO A 46 -14.45 -13.77 0.88
C PRO A 46 -15.45 -13.39 1.96
N GLY A 47 -15.71 -12.09 2.04
CA GLY A 47 -16.70 -11.52 2.96
C GLY A 47 -17.01 -10.08 2.58
N VAL A 48 -17.57 -9.33 3.51
CA VAL A 48 -17.82 -7.90 3.34
C VAL A 48 -16.52 -7.16 3.57
N MET A 49 -16.08 -6.39 2.58
CA MET A 49 -14.80 -5.72 2.60
C MET A 49 -14.95 -4.20 2.52
N GLU A 50 -14.10 -3.49 3.26
CA GLU A 50 -13.95 -2.04 3.17
C GLU A 50 -12.48 -1.71 3.08
N TYR A 51 -12.16 -0.55 2.52
CA TYR A 51 -10.79 -0.04 2.55
C TYR A 51 -10.77 1.46 2.79
N GLN A 52 -9.67 1.97 3.29
CA GLN A 52 -9.52 3.39 3.57
C GLN A 52 -8.07 3.85 3.47
N GLY A 53 -7.92 5.16 3.34
CA GLY A 53 -6.64 5.84 3.44
C GLY A 53 -6.75 7.02 4.35
N VAL A 54 -5.72 7.25 5.16
CA VAL A 54 -5.68 8.33 6.14
C VAL A 54 -4.36 9.08 6.06
N ASP A 55 -4.36 10.31 6.55
CA ASP A 55 -3.12 11.03 6.84
C ASP A 55 -2.39 10.29 7.97
N THR A 56 -1.13 9.96 7.76
CA THR A 56 -0.37 9.16 8.74
C THR A 56 -0.24 9.88 10.09
N GLU A 57 -0.02 11.18 10.06
CA GLU A 57 0.19 11.97 11.27
C GLU A 57 -1.11 12.24 12.03
N THR A 58 -2.12 12.74 11.34
CA THR A 58 -3.36 13.21 11.96
C THR A 58 -4.43 12.16 12.06
N LYS A 59 -4.32 11.08 11.29
CA LYS A 59 -5.33 10.03 11.12
C LYS A 59 -6.62 10.52 10.46
N GLU A 60 -6.59 11.72 9.87
CA GLU A 60 -7.72 12.20 9.08
C GLU A 60 -8.00 11.26 7.93
N VAL A 61 -9.26 10.83 7.79
CA VAL A 61 -9.68 9.95 6.72
C VAL A 61 -9.73 10.73 5.41
N LEU A 62 -8.92 10.31 4.45
CA LEU A 62 -8.85 10.94 3.13
C LEU A 62 -9.82 10.28 2.15
N PHE A 63 -10.02 8.98 2.31
CA PHE A 63 -11.03 8.23 1.56
C PHE A 63 -11.40 6.96 2.33
N LYS A 64 -12.64 6.55 2.18
CA LYS A 64 -13.14 5.30 2.73
C LYS A 64 -14.16 4.75 1.74
N MET A 65 -13.98 3.49 1.35
CA MET A 65 -14.79 2.85 0.31
C MET A 65 -15.37 1.53 0.82
N GLY A 66 -16.57 1.24 0.36
CA GLY A 66 -17.30 0.05 0.73
C GLY A 66 -18.52 0.39 1.56
N PRO A 67 -19.20 -0.63 2.11
CA PRO A 67 -18.86 -2.06 2.06
C PRO A 67 -19.08 -2.69 0.68
N PHE A 68 -18.22 -3.66 0.35
CA PHE A 68 -18.33 -4.45 -0.88
C PHE A 68 -18.58 -5.91 -0.52
N SER A 69 -19.53 -6.52 -1.20
CA SER A 69 -19.91 -7.90 -0.95
C SER A 69 -18.96 -8.89 -1.62
N ASN A 70 -18.74 -10.03 -0.98
CA ASN A 70 -18.02 -11.16 -1.54
C ASN A 70 -16.64 -10.78 -2.09
N ALA A 71 -15.86 -10.12 -1.28
CA ALA A 71 -14.51 -9.66 -1.61
C ALA A 71 -13.52 -10.14 -0.56
N THR A 72 -12.22 -9.98 -0.85
CA THR A 72 -11.16 -10.42 0.04
C THR A 72 -10.38 -9.22 0.58
N ASN A 73 -9.70 -9.45 1.69
CA ASN A 73 -8.83 -8.44 2.28
C ASN A 73 -7.73 -8.01 1.30
N ASN A 74 -7.11 -8.97 0.59
CA ASN A 74 -6.05 -8.65 -0.37
C ASN A 74 -6.52 -7.76 -1.51
N ILE A 75 -7.73 -7.97 -2.02
CA ILE A 75 -8.31 -7.08 -3.03
C ILE A 75 -8.48 -5.69 -2.45
N GLY A 76 -9.00 -5.59 -1.23
CA GLY A 76 -9.16 -4.30 -0.55
C GLY A 76 -7.85 -3.56 -0.37
N GLU A 77 -6.81 -4.27 0.07
CA GLU A 77 -5.47 -3.69 0.22
C GLU A 77 -4.92 -3.18 -1.11
N PHE A 78 -5.11 -3.94 -2.18
CA PHE A 78 -4.71 -3.52 -3.53
C PHE A 78 -5.44 -2.26 -3.97
N LEU A 79 -6.75 -2.22 -3.83
CA LEU A 79 -7.56 -1.05 -4.21
C LEU A 79 -7.20 0.17 -3.36
N ALA A 80 -7.00 -0.02 -2.06
CA ALA A 80 -6.59 1.06 -1.17
C ALA A 80 -5.27 1.68 -1.61
N LEU A 81 -4.31 0.84 -1.97
CA LEU A 81 -2.99 1.30 -2.40
C LEU A 81 -3.05 2.08 -3.71
N VAL A 82 -3.77 1.58 -4.72
CA VAL A 82 -3.93 2.29 -6.00
C VAL A 82 -4.68 3.60 -5.81
N HIS A 83 -5.75 3.59 -5.02
CA HIS A 83 -6.55 4.79 -4.72
C HIS A 83 -5.67 5.86 -4.06
N GLY A 84 -4.87 5.45 -3.08
CA GLY A 84 -3.95 6.35 -2.39
C GLY A 84 -2.88 6.93 -3.32
N ILE A 85 -2.31 6.11 -4.19
CA ILE A 85 -1.33 6.57 -5.18
C ILE A 85 -1.96 7.63 -6.11
N ALA A 86 -3.18 7.37 -6.57
CA ALA A 86 -3.89 8.32 -7.45
C ALA A 86 -4.14 9.66 -6.76
N ILE A 87 -4.49 9.63 -5.48
CA ILE A 87 -4.68 10.85 -4.68
C ILE A 87 -3.36 11.62 -4.56
N LEU A 88 -2.26 10.94 -4.28
CA LEU A 88 -0.94 11.58 -4.18
C LEU A 88 -0.50 12.22 -5.49
N GLU A 89 -0.87 11.66 -6.62
CA GLU A 89 -0.55 12.25 -7.93
C GLU A 89 -1.32 13.54 -8.19
N LYS A 90 -2.50 13.70 -7.57
CA LYS A 90 -3.30 14.93 -7.71
C LYS A 90 -2.83 16.02 -6.75
N ASP A 91 -2.34 15.63 -5.57
CA ASP A 91 -1.87 16.56 -4.55
C ASP A 91 -0.44 16.22 -4.18
N LEU A 92 0.50 16.91 -4.80
CA LEU A 92 1.93 16.62 -4.71
C LEU A 92 2.58 17.00 -3.37
N LYS A 93 1.81 17.36 -2.36
CA LYS A 93 2.33 17.73 -1.04
C LYS A 93 2.98 16.56 -0.31
N LYS A 94 2.46 15.35 -0.54
CA LYS A 94 3.01 14.12 0.04
C LYS A 94 3.37 13.15 -1.06
N LYS A 95 4.40 12.36 -0.83
CA LYS A 95 4.88 11.40 -1.84
C LYS A 95 4.97 9.97 -1.32
N ILE A 96 4.83 9.78 -0.03
CA ILE A 96 4.99 8.47 0.61
C ILE A 96 3.64 7.88 0.93
N ILE A 97 3.45 6.61 0.59
CA ILE A 97 2.28 5.84 0.96
C ILE A 97 2.71 4.55 1.66
N TYR A 98 2.14 4.31 2.84
CA TYR A 98 2.40 3.10 3.62
C TYR A 98 1.28 2.08 3.44
N SER A 99 1.70 0.83 3.30
CA SER A 99 0.82 -0.34 3.34
C SER A 99 1.49 -1.40 4.20
N ASP A 100 0.71 -2.19 4.92
CA ASP A 100 1.23 -3.35 5.64
C ASP A 100 1.09 -4.65 4.83
N SER A 101 0.59 -4.57 3.61
CA SER A 101 0.35 -5.73 2.75
C SER A 101 1.44 -5.90 1.70
N ILE A 102 2.31 -6.86 1.91
CA ILE A 102 3.33 -7.23 0.93
C ILE A 102 2.68 -7.71 -0.38
N THR A 103 1.60 -8.45 -0.27
CA THR A 103 0.84 -8.94 -1.42
C THR A 103 0.33 -7.79 -2.29
N ALA A 104 -0.33 -6.81 -1.69
CA ALA A 104 -0.86 -5.66 -2.43
C ALA A 104 0.26 -4.86 -3.08
N MET A 105 1.36 -4.65 -2.38
CA MET A 105 2.53 -3.95 -2.92
C MET A 105 3.10 -4.66 -4.15
N SER A 106 3.17 -5.99 -4.09
CA SER A 106 3.61 -6.80 -5.23
C SER A 106 2.67 -6.68 -6.42
N TRP A 107 1.36 -6.75 -6.17
CA TRP A 107 0.36 -6.63 -7.24
C TRP A 107 0.40 -5.27 -7.91
N VAL A 108 0.59 -4.21 -7.16
CA VAL A 108 0.72 -2.86 -7.72
C VAL A 108 1.96 -2.77 -8.62
N ARG A 109 3.10 -3.29 -8.17
CA ARG A 109 4.32 -3.30 -8.99
C ARG A 109 4.14 -4.07 -10.30
N LYS A 110 3.42 -5.18 -10.25
CA LYS A 110 3.15 -6.03 -11.41
C LYS A 110 2.00 -5.51 -12.27
N LYS A 111 1.25 -4.54 -11.76
CA LYS A 111 0.04 -3.99 -12.42
C LYS A 111 -1.00 -5.07 -12.66
N ARG A 112 -1.17 -5.96 -11.68
CA ARG A 112 -2.09 -7.10 -11.73
C ARG A 112 -2.70 -7.32 -10.35
N CYS A 113 -3.96 -7.75 -10.33
CA CYS A 113 -4.61 -8.24 -9.13
C CYS A 113 -4.68 -9.77 -9.24
N GLN A 114 -3.70 -10.44 -8.64
CA GLN A 114 -3.54 -11.90 -8.78
C GLN A 114 -4.42 -12.67 -7.79
N THR A 115 -5.63 -12.21 -7.58
CA THR A 115 -6.59 -12.87 -6.71
C THR A 115 -7.06 -14.20 -7.30
N ARG A 116 -7.38 -15.15 -6.44
CA ARG A 116 -8.00 -16.41 -6.82
C ARG A 116 -9.53 -16.38 -6.72
N LEU A 117 -10.07 -15.26 -6.23
CA LEU A 117 -11.50 -15.09 -6.12
C LEU A 117 -12.12 -14.98 -7.51
N ASP A 118 -13.14 -15.79 -7.76
CA ASP A 118 -13.85 -15.77 -9.02
C ASP A 118 -14.79 -14.57 -9.09
N ARG A 119 -14.83 -13.93 -10.26
CA ARG A 119 -15.76 -12.86 -10.54
C ARG A 119 -17.18 -13.42 -10.61
N SER A 120 -18.11 -12.78 -9.93
CA SER A 120 -19.50 -13.19 -9.87
C SER A 120 -20.40 -11.97 -9.85
N LYS A 121 -21.70 -12.22 -9.93
CA LYS A 121 -22.69 -11.15 -9.81
C LYS A 121 -22.58 -10.44 -8.45
N GLU A 122 -22.23 -11.19 -7.40
CA GLU A 122 -22.17 -10.66 -6.04
C GLU A 122 -20.98 -9.72 -5.82
N ASN A 123 -19.90 -9.91 -6.55
CA ASN A 123 -18.70 -9.09 -6.41
C ASN A 123 -18.37 -8.26 -7.65
N GLU A 124 -19.31 -8.11 -8.56
CA GLU A 124 -19.10 -7.36 -9.80
C GLU A 124 -18.64 -5.93 -9.52
N GLU A 125 -19.23 -5.27 -8.54
CA GLU A 125 -18.86 -3.90 -8.18
C GLU A 125 -17.39 -3.78 -7.84
N VAL A 126 -16.86 -4.68 -7.02
CA VAL A 126 -15.44 -4.62 -6.62
C VAL A 126 -14.54 -4.97 -7.80
N PHE A 127 -14.94 -5.90 -8.67
CA PHE A 127 -14.13 -6.25 -9.83
C PHE A 127 -14.11 -5.15 -10.90
N VAL A 128 -15.16 -4.35 -11.00
CA VAL A 128 -15.13 -3.14 -11.84
C VAL A 128 -14.06 -2.18 -11.33
N LEU A 129 -13.96 -2.00 -10.02
CA LEU A 129 -12.92 -1.16 -9.42
C LEU A 129 -11.53 -1.75 -9.63
N VAL A 130 -11.38 -3.06 -9.55
CA VAL A 130 -10.12 -3.74 -9.83
C VAL A 130 -9.68 -3.48 -11.28
N ASP A 131 -10.60 -3.60 -12.23
CA ASP A 131 -10.31 -3.34 -13.64
C ASP A 131 -9.86 -1.90 -13.86
N ARG A 132 -10.52 -0.94 -13.20
CA ARG A 132 -10.16 0.47 -13.27
C ARG A 132 -8.78 0.73 -12.65
N ALA A 133 -8.49 0.08 -11.53
CA ALA A 133 -7.20 0.24 -10.85
C ALA A 133 -6.06 -0.27 -11.73
N ILE A 134 -6.23 -1.43 -12.36
CA ILE A 134 -5.23 -2.01 -13.26
C ILE A 134 -5.01 -1.10 -14.45
N LEU A 135 -6.09 -0.60 -15.05
CA LEU A 135 -6.00 0.30 -16.19
C LEU A 135 -5.27 1.59 -15.82
N TRP A 136 -5.59 2.15 -14.65
CA TRP A 136 -4.91 3.35 -14.16
C TRP A 136 -3.41 3.13 -14.02
N LEU A 137 -3.01 2.00 -13.44
CA LEU A 137 -1.59 1.65 -13.28
C LEU A 137 -0.87 1.50 -14.63
N LYS A 138 -1.56 0.98 -15.64
CA LYS A 138 -1.00 0.83 -16.98
C LYS A 138 -0.88 2.14 -17.74
N GLU A 139 -1.81 3.05 -17.53
CA GLU A 139 -1.89 4.33 -18.27
C GLU A 139 -1.16 5.48 -17.60
N ASN A 140 -0.84 5.37 -16.32
CA ASN A 140 -0.27 6.46 -15.56
C ASN A 140 1.08 6.08 -14.96
N LYS A 141 2.00 7.02 -15.01
CA LYS A 141 3.24 6.96 -14.22
C LYS A 141 2.97 7.71 -12.93
N TYR A 142 3.59 7.28 -11.85
CA TYR A 142 3.42 7.94 -10.57
C TYR A 142 4.76 8.10 -9.87
N SER A 143 4.88 9.19 -9.10
CA SER A 143 6.07 9.50 -8.30
C SER A 143 5.95 9.04 -6.86
N ALA A 144 4.79 8.53 -6.46
CA ALA A 144 4.56 8.04 -5.11
C ALA A 144 5.55 6.95 -4.73
N ILE A 145 6.05 7.02 -3.50
CA ILE A 145 6.99 6.04 -2.95
C ILE A 145 6.21 5.12 -2.03
N ILE A 146 6.13 3.85 -2.39
CA ILE A 146 5.41 2.84 -1.61
C ILE A 146 6.36 2.25 -0.59
N LYS A 147 5.98 2.34 0.69
CA LYS A 147 6.79 1.79 1.78
C LYS A 147 5.98 0.82 2.63
N LYS A 148 6.66 -0.18 3.14
CA LYS A 148 6.07 -1.17 4.05
C LYS A 148 5.92 -0.56 5.43
N TRP A 149 4.73 -0.64 6.01
CA TRP A 149 4.50 -0.29 7.41
C TRP A 149 5.04 -1.41 8.30
N GLU A 150 5.86 -1.05 9.28
CA GLU A 150 6.51 -2.01 10.17
C GLU A 150 5.67 -2.20 11.44
N THR A 151 4.56 -2.93 11.31
CA THR A 151 3.59 -3.16 12.39
C THR A 151 4.26 -3.67 13.66
N LYS A 152 5.21 -4.57 13.51
CA LYS A 152 5.93 -5.16 14.64
C LYS A 152 6.64 -4.12 15.50
N ASN A 153 7.15 -3.06 14.88
CA ASN A 153 7.93 -2.02 15.56
C ASN A 153 7.14 -0.75 15.84
N TRP A 154 6.14 -0.46 15.01
CA TRP A 154 5.40 0.81 15.06
C TRP A 154 3.96 0.67 15.53
N GLY A 155 3.51 -0.55 15.79
CA GLY A 155 2.11 -0.81 16.12
C GLY A 155 1.23 -0.85 14.87
N GLU A 156 -0.07 -0.85 15.07
CA GLU A 156 -1.02 -0.91 13.96
C GLU A 156 -0.90 0.29 13.04
N ILE A 157 -1.07 0.06 11.74
CA ILE A 157 -1.08 1.13 10.74
C ILE A 157 -2.20 2.13 11.05
N PRO A 158 -1.96 3.44 10.86
CA PRO A 158 -2.98 4.45 11.18
C PRO A 158 -4.34 4.23 10.50
N ALA A 159 -4.35 3.59 9.33
CA ALA A 159 -5.58 3.30 8.60
C ALA A 159 -6.33 2.06 9.11
N ASP A 160 -5.83 1.38 10.15
CA ASP A 160 -6.43 0.16 10.69
C ASP A 160 -7.88 0.41 11.12
N PHE A 161 -8.75 -0.55 10.80
CA PHE A 161 -10.18 -0.47 11.14
C PHE A 161 -10.49 -0.85 12.59
N GLY A 162 -9.51 -1.38 13.32
CA GLY A 162 -9.71 -1.74 14.71
C GLY A 162 -10.54 -3.02 14.93
N ARG A 163 -10.74 -3.83 13.91
CA ARG A 163 -11.58 -5.04 13.98
C ARG A 163 -10.97 -6.24 13.28
N LYS A 164 -9.66 -6.26 13.25
CA LYS A 164 -8.92 -7.41 12.72
C LYS A 164 -8.59 -8.38 13.85
#